data_5c874d1a6cd4a724d94f4f0c99681560
#
_entry.id   5c874d1a6cd4a724d94f4f0c99681560
#
_cell.length_a   1.000
_cell.length_b   1.000
_cell.length_c   1.000
_cell.angle_alpha   90.00
_cell.angle_beta   90.00
_cell.angle_gamma   90.00
#
_symmetry.space_group_name_H-M   'P 1'
#
loop_
_entity.id
_entity.type
_entity.pdbx_description
1 polymer ?
#
loop_
_entity_poly.entity_id
_entity_poly.type
_entity_poly.pdbx_seq_one_letter_code
_entity_poly.pdbx_strand_id
1 'polypeptide(L)'
;MDKKHKEQELLKAEYFDVLMPYIEDVNVTDIDWNGTDLWITDIKKGRYLSDIKLESSFIVNLYTKLSNIQNQNFNRHEPILETSFCNMRISIWHESLTKMCSLSIRDNPPFIRLASREYILETNYCSSKMLNFLENCVKAHMNIVIGGLPEVGKTELLKYLTQFIPANEKAGVYEDNPEIHYRVINPGKDCVEVCLNSVVDYERIISAGVRHNVQWTILSEAREGTAVEALLNNLSSGVHCITTTHTDDMLTVPDRLFNMIGDTKASSRLINNVYRYLDVGILVTKDETTQKREVSQICLYAREEGKNLHPLIYDYGTEYDEAIPPSIRKQFNRYGIMNPFEEVQQRCI
;
A
#
# COMPACT_ATOMS: atom_id res chain seq x y z
N MET A 1 15.89 -13.76 -18.60
CA MET A 1 16.35 -13.44 -17.23
C MET A 1 17.67 -12.71 -17.34
N ASP A 2 17.73 -11.47 -16.89
CA ASP A 2 18.91 -10.60 -16.97
C ASP A 2 20.03 -11.17 -16.06
N LYS A 3 21.30 -10.99 -16.46
CA LYS A 3 22.49 -11.44 -15.71
C LYS A 3 22.47 -10.93 -14.26
N LYS A 4 22.03 -9.69 -14.07
CA LYS A 4 21.88 -9.05 -12.76
C LYS A 4 20.87 -9.77 -11.86
N HIS A 5 19.77 -10.28 -12.41
CA HIS A 5 18.77 -11.02 -11.65
C HIS A 5 19.29 -12.37 -11.17
N LYS A 6 20.08 -13.09 -12.01
CA LYS A 6 20.74 -14.34 -11.59
C LYS A 6 21.79 -14.11 -10.50
N GLU A 7 22.54 -13.03 -10.57
CA GLU A 7 23.51 -12.67 -9.54
C GLU A 7 22.81 -12.35 -8.20
N GLN A 8 21.67 -11.65 -8.23
CA GLN A 8 20.88 -11.35 -7.04
C GLN A 8 20.31 -12.63 -6.40
N GLU A 9 19.78 -13.56 -7.18
CA GLU A 9 19.27 -14.84 -6.67
C GLU A 9 20.37 -15.72 -6.05
N LEU A 10 21.56 -15.73 -6.63
CA LEU A 10 22.72 -16.43 -6.05
C LEU A 10 23.16 -15.81 -4.72
N LEU A 11 23.21 -14.49 -4.65
CA LEU A 11 23.53 -13.77 -3.42
C LEU A 11 22.46 -13.97 -2.35
N LYS A 12 21.18 -14.05 -2.75
CA LYS A 12 20.05 -14.31 -1.86
C LYS A 12 20.23 -15.66 -1.15
N ALA A 13 20.49 -16.73 -1.90
CA ALA A 13 20.73 -18.05 -1.33
C ALA A 13 21.97 -18.08 -0.42
N GLU A 14 23.05 -17.40 -0.79
CA GLU A 14 24.28 -17.33 0.02
C GLU A 14 24.09 -16.57 1.35
N TYR A 15 23.22 -15.55 1.36
CA TYR A 15 23.06 -14.68 2.53
C TYR A 15 22.04 -15.22 3.50
N PHE A 16 20.97 -15.80 3.01
CA PHE A 16 19.83 -16.22 3.82
C PHE A 16 19.78 -17.72 4.13
N ASP A 17 20.56 -18.54 3.41
CA ASP A 17 20.83 -19.97 3.67
C ASP A 17 19.63 -20.71 4.33
N VAL A 18 19.69 -20.90 5.65
CA VAL A 18 18.68 -21.63 6.41
C VAL A 18 17.29 -20.96 6.40
N LEU A 19 17.17 -19.68 6.03
CA LEU A 19 15.92 -18.96 5.90
C LEU A 19 15.30 -19.11 4.50
N MET A 20 16.03 -19.65 3.52
CA MET A 20 15.56 -19.77 2.13
C MET A 20 14.23 -20.50 1.99
N PRO A 21 13.92 -21.58 2.73
CA PRO A 21 12.62 -22.24 2.63
C PRO A 21 11.43 -21.33 2.96
N TYR A 22 11.62 -20.34 3.81
CA TYR A 22 10.60 -19.33 4.14
C TYR A 22 10.58 -18.18 3.13
N ILE A 23 11.73 -17.77 2.65
CA ILE A 23 11.86 -16.69 1.66
C ILE A 23 11.28 -17.09 0.29
N GLU A 24 11.32 -18.37 -0.05
CA GLU A 24 10.78 -18.90 -1.31
C GLU A 24 9.29 -19.28 -1.20
N ASP A 25 8.73 -19.39 0.01
CA ASP A 25 7.31 -19.65 0.20
C ASP A 25 6.49 -18.38 -0.03
N VAL A 26 5.72 -18.37 -1.12
CA VAL A 26 4.85 -17.24 -1.50
C VAL A 26 3.78 -16.88 -0.46
N ASN A 27 3.48 -17.78 0.50
CA ASN A 27 2.54 -17.48 1.57
C ASN A 27 3.21 -16.83 2.78
N VAL A 28 4.52 -16.90 2.92
CA VAL A 28 5.26 -16.23 4.00
C VAL A 28 5.38 -14.74 3.69
N THR A 29 5.06 -13.91 4.65
CA THR A 29 5.16 -12.45 4.55
C THR A 29 6.24 -11.87 5.44
N ASP A 30 6.41 -12.42 6.65
CA ASP A 30 7.39 -11.92 7.60
C ASP A 30 8.15 -13.06 8.28
N ILE A 31 9.43 -12.84 8.49
CA ILE A 31 10.37 -13.74 9.17
C ILE A 31 11.02 -12.93 10.28
N ASP A 32 10.70 -13.24 11.53
CA ASP A 32 11.15 -12.48 12.70
C ASP A 32 11.97 -13.36 13.63
N TRP A 33 13.19 -12.94 13.96
CA TRP A 33 13.99 -13.55 14.99
C TRP A 33 14.18 -12.60 16.17
N ASN A 34 13.78 -13.03 17.36
CA ASN A 34 13.80 -12.20 18.58
C ASN A 34 15.09 -12.33 19.40
N GLY A 35 16.10 -13.00 18.88
CA GLY A 35 17.35 -13.33 19.58
C GLY A 35 17.42 -14.76 20.09
N THR A 36 16.29 -15.48 20.14
CA THR A 36 16.19 -16.88 20.59
C THR A 36 15.34 -17.71 19.65
N ASP A 37 14.17 -17.21 19.29
CA ASP A 37 13.14 -17.92 18.54
C ASP A 37 12.87 -17.27 17.20
N LEU A 38 12.65 -18.10 16.20
CA LEU A 38 12.30 -17.69 14.85
C LEU A 38 10.78 -17.80 14.67
N TRP A 39 10.13 -16.68 14.40
CA TRP A 39 8.70 -16.58 14.15
C TRP A 39 8.43 -16.31 12.67
N ILE A 40 7.45 -17.00 12.13
CA ILE A 40 7.04 -16.89 10.73
C ILE A 40 5.61 -16.39 10.69
N THR A 41 5.36 -15.38 9.85
CA THR A 41 4.00 -14.93 9.52
C THR A 41 3.63 -15.43 8.13
N ASP A 42 2.56 -16.20 8.05
CA ASP A 42 2.06 -16.84 6.82
C ASP A 42 0.61 -16.38 6.58
N ILE A 43 0.26 -16.07 5.34
CA ILE A 43 -1.07 -15.54 5.00
C ILE A 43 -2.21 -16.50 5.25
N LYS A 44 -1.95 -17.84 5.32
CA LYS A 44 -2.93 -18.89 5.53
C LYS A 44 -2.91 -19.44 6.96
N LYS A 45 -1.71 -19.59 7.54
CA LYS A 45 -1.52 -20.21 8.85
C LYS A 45 -1.49 -19.18 9.99
N GLY A 46 -1.36 -17.88 9.67
CA GLY A 46 -1.09 -16.85 10.66
C GLY A 46 0.36 -16.90 11.17
N ARG A 47 0.59 -16.37 12.37
CA ARG A 47 1.92 -16.32 12.98
C ARG A 47 2.20 -17.58 13.80
N TYR A 48 3.34 -18.23 13.57
CA TYR A 48 3.74 -19.45 14.25
C TYR A 48 5.24 -19.51 14.55
N LEU A 49 5.62 -20.32 15.53
CA LEU A 49 7.01 -20.58 15.89
C LEU A 49 7.60 -21.61 14.89
N SER A 50 8.77 -21.27 14.34
CA SER A 50 9.53 -22.17 13.46
C SER A 50 10.27 -23.24 14.25
N ASP A 51 10.45 -24.42 13.67
CA ASP A 51 11.33 -25.47 14.20
C ASP A 51 12.81 -25.18 13.94
N ILE A 52 13.13 -24.21 13.07
CA ILE A 52 14.51 -23.82 12.76
C ILE A 52 15.07 -22.99 13.94
N LYS A 53 16.22 -23.38 14.42
CA LYS A 53 17.00 -22.62 15.42
C LYS A 53 18.10 -21.88 14.69
N LEU A 54 18.11 -20.54 14.85
CA LEU A 54 19.18 -19.70 14.31
C LEU A 54 20.30 -19.54 15.34
N GLU A 55 21.53 -19.70 14.89
CA GLU A 55 22.68 -19.37 15.70
C GLU A 55 23.04 -17.88 15.59
N SER A 56 23.54 -17.29 16.68
CA SER A 56 23.96 -15.88 16.68
C SER A 56 25.03 -15.59 15.63
N SER A 57 25.87 -16.57 15.30
CA SER A 57 26.90 -16.49 14.24
C SER A 57 26.29 -16.24 12.85
N PHE A 58 25.14 -16.86 12.56
CA PHE A 58 24.41 -16.64 11.30
C PHE A 58 23.97 -15.17 11.19
N ILE A 59 23.38 -14.61 12.26
CA ILE A 59 22.92 -13.23 12.27
C ILE A 59 24.07 -12.23 12.14
N VAL A 60 25.20 -12.50 12.82
CA VAL A 60 26.42 -11.68 12.69
C VAL A 60 26.93 -11.66 11.25
N ASN A 61 26.96 -12.81 10.59
CA ASN A 61 27.36 -12.91 9.19
C ASN A 61 26.37 -12.19 8.27
N LEU A 62 25.07 -12.34 8.49
CA LEU A 62 24.03 -11.72 7.69
C LEU A 62 24.11 -10.19 7.76
N TYR A 63 24.11 -9.60 8.97
CA TYR A 63 24.17 -8.14 9.08
C TYR A 63 25.48 -7.56 8.57
N THR A 64 26.60 -8.27 8.74
CA THR A 64 27.90 -7.84 8.22
C THR A 64 27.87 -7.77 6.70
N LYS A 65 27.32 -8.78 6.02
CA LYS A 65 27.16 -8.78 4.58
C LYS A 65 26.24 -7.66 4.10
N LEU A 66 25.08 -7.50 4.74
CA LEU A 66 24.10 -6.48 4.36
C LEU A 66 24.62 -5.05 4.58
N SER A 67 25.24 -4.76 5.72
CA SER A 67 25.80 -3.44 6.01
C SER A 67 26.91 -3.07 5.02
N ASN A 68 27.77 -4.03 4.66
CA ASN A 68 28.83 -3.82 3.66
C ASN A 68 28.28 -3.50 2.27
N ILE A 69 27.25 -4.24 1.79
CA ILE A 69 26.62 -3.99 0.48
C ILE A 69 25.99 -2.61 0.43
N GLN A 70 25.35 -2.20 1.51
CA GLN A 70 24.66 -0.92 1.60
C GLN A 70 25.58 0.23 1.98
N ASN A 71 26.86 -0.06 2.29
CA ASN A 71 27.82 0.92 2.79
C ASN A 71 27.26 1.69 4.01
N GLN A 72 26.59 0.96 4.91
CA GLN A 72 26.01 1.48 6.15
C GLN A 72 26.81 0.97 7.35
N ASN A 73 27.02 1.85 8.33
CA ASN A 73 27.57 1.44 9.61
C ASN A 73 26.50 0.70 10.43
N PHE A 74 26.90 -0.40 11.07
CA PHE A 74 26.05 -1.10 12.02
C PHE A 74 26.90 -1.55 13.22
N ASN A 75 26.71 -0.89 14.35
CA ASN A 75 27.48 -1.10 15.57
C ASN A 75 26.73 -0.48 16.76
N ARG A 76 27.34 -0.49 17.95
CA ARG A 76 26.73 0.08 19.16
C ARG A 76 26.40 1.57 19.11
N HIS A 77 26.99 2.34 18.21
CA HIS A 77 26.73 3.78 18.02
C HIS A 77 25.64 4.02 16.97
N GLU A 78 25.56 3.12 15.98
CA GLU A 78 24.52 3.06 14.98
C GLU A 78 23.84 1.68 15.07
N PRO A 79 22.95 1.48 16.07
CA PRO A 79 22.51 0.15 16.47
C PRO A 79 21.27 -0.36 15.72
N ILE A 80 20.79 0.36 14.73
CA ILE A 80 19.64 0.00 13.88
C ILE A 80 20.10 -0.05 12.44
N LEU A 81 19.96 -1.21 11.81
CA LEU A 81 20.19 -1.40 10.37
C LEU A 81 18.84 -1.59 9.69
N GLU A 82 18.42 -0.60 8.92
CA GLU A 82 17.27 -0.70 8.04
C GLU A 82 17.74 -0.69 6.59
N THR A 83 17.40 -1.74 5.86
CA THR A 83 17.88 -1.91 4.49
C THR A 83 16.89 -2.71 3.65
N SER A 84 17.08 -2.65 2.33
CA SER A 84 16.36 -3.49 1.38
C SER A 84 17.33 -4.35 0.60
N PHE A 85 17.01 -5.63 0.46
CA PHE A 85 17.77 -6.55 -0.36
C PHE A 85 16.83 -7.40 -1.22
N CYS A 86 17.01 -7.39 -2.53
CA CYS A 86 16.01 -7.90 -3.47
C CYS A 86 14.65 -7.22 -3.23
N ASN A 87 13.61 -8.01 -3.01
CA ASN A 87 12.27 -7.51 -2.71
C ASN A 87 11.95 -7.52 -1.20
N MET A 88 12.97 -7.69 -0.36
CA MET A 88 12.80 -7.80 1.09
C MET A 88 13.20 -6.49 1.77
N ARG A 89 12.37 -6.06 2.71
CA ARG A 89 12.73 -5.05 3.71
C ARG A 89 13.28 -5.77 4.94
N ILE A 90 14.45 -5.34 5.40
CA ILE A 90 15.17 -5.98 6.50
C ILE A 90 15.47 -4.94 7.56
N SER A 91 15.08 -5.24 8.81
CA SER A 91 15.43 -4.45 9.98
C SER A 91 16.19 -5.32 10.98
N ILE A 92 17.37 -4.87 11.41
CA ILE A 92 18.19 -5.58 12.40
C ILE A 92 18.53 -4.59 13.53
N TRP A 93 18.29 -5.04 14.77
CA TRP A 93 18.63 -4.27 15.96
C TRP A 93 19.83 -4.91 16.65
N HIS A 94 20.81 -4.07 16.96
CA HIS A 94 22.06 -4.49 17.59
C HIS A 94 21.83 -4.90 19.04
N GLU A 95 22.63 -5.85 19.54
CA GLU A 95 22.58 -6.34 20.92
C GLU A 95 22.75 -5.26 21.99
N SER A 96 23.30 -4.09 21.66
CA SER A 96 23.37 -2.96 22.57
C SER A 96 22.01 -2.36 22.93
N LEU A 97 20.96 -2.61 22.12
CA LEU A 97 19.58 -2.19 22.37
C LEU A 97 18.75 -3.29 23.04
N THR A 98 19.00 -4.56 22.71
CA THR A 98 18.05 -5.67 22.93
C THR A 98 18.68 -6.89 23.60
N LYS A 99 19.75 -6.82 24.35
CA LYS A 99 20.50 -7.95 24.95
C LYS A 99 21.04 -8.96 23.95
N MET A 100 20.31 -9.25 22.85
CA MET A 100 20.70 -10.08 21.73
C MET A 100 20.23 -9.37 20.45
N CYS A 101 20.95 -9.52 19.33
CA CYS A 101 20.47 -8.97 18.06
C CYS A 101 19.06 -9.51 17.75
N SER A 102 18.25 -8.71 17.11
CA SER A 102 16.96 -9.15 16.54
C SER A 102 16.91 -8.86 15.04
N LEU A 103 16.14 -9.65 14.30
CA LEU A 103 15.98 -9.56 12.85
C LEU A 103 14.51 -9.58 12.50
N SER A 104 14.10 -8.70 11.61
CA SER A 104 12.81 -8.77 10.94
C SER A 104 13.02 -8.63 9.43
N ILE A 105 12.47 -9.56 8.68
CA ILE A 105 12.45 -9.56 7.21
C ILE A 105 11.01 -9.57 6.77
N ARG A 106 10.63 -8.58 5.96
CA ARG A 106 9.33 -8.54 5.26
C ARG A 106 9.55 -8.74 3.78
N ASP A 107 8.87 -9.73 3.20
CA ASP A 107 8.89 -9.98 1.76
C ASP A 107 7.82 -9.13 1.05
N ASN A 108 8.27 -8.36 0.07
CA ASN A 108 7.45 -7.49 -0.78
C ASN A 108 7.53 -7.98 -2.23
N PRO A 109 6.85 -9.07 -2.59
CA PRO A 109 7.04 -9.70 -3.89
C PRO A 109 6.52 -8.81 -5.03
N PRO A 110 7.19 -8.87 -6.22
CA PRO A 110 6.82 -8.09 -7.39
C PRO A 110 5.65 -8.72 -8.16
N PHE A 111 4.64 -9.17 -7.45
CA PHE A 111 3.38 -9.66 -8.00
C PHE A 111 2.21 -9.24 -7.12
N ILE A 112 0.99 -9.45 -7.60
CA ILE A 112 -0.25 -9.14 -6.89
C ILE A 112 -0.75 -10.42 -6.25
N ARG A 113 -0.89 -10.45 -4.91
CA ARG A 113 -1.46 -11.61 -4.19
C ARG A 113 -2.96 -11.75 -4.44
N LEU A 114 -3.69 -10.65 -4.65
CA LEU A 114 -5.05 -10.64 -5.21
C LEU A 114 -4.96 -10.88 -6.73
N ALA A 115 -4.55 -12.08 -7.11
CA ALA A 115 -4.01 -12.44 -8.42
C ALA A 115 -4.93 -12.14 -9.61
N SER A 116 -6.25 -12.29 -9.43
CA SER A 116 -7.23 -12.03 -10.48
C SER A 116 -8.61 -11.72 -9.88
N ARG A 117 -9.51 -11.26 -10.75
CA ARG A 117 -10.92 -11.06 -10.42
C ARG A 117 -11.58 -12.34 -9.91
N GLU A 118 -11.31 -13.47 -10.55
CA GLU A 118 -11.84 -14.78 -10.17
C GLU A 118 -11.37 -15.16 -8.76
N TYR A 119 -10.08 -14.98 -8.45
CA TYR A 119 -9.53 -15.25 -7.12
C TYR A 119 -10.21 -14.39 -6.03
N ILE A 120 -10.44 -13.10 -6.29
CA ILE A 120 -11.14 -12.19 -5.38
C ILE A 120 -12.55 -12.69 -5.08
N LEU A 121 -13.28 -13.15 -6.10
CA LEU A 121 -14.64 -13.65 -5.95
C LEU A 121 -14.68 -15.04 -5.27
N GLU A 122 -13.81 -15.96 -5.63
CA GLU A 122 -13.72 -17.30 -5.05
C GLU A 122 -13.36 -17.26 -3.56
N THR A 123 -12.49 -16.33 -3.16
CA THR A 123 -12.11 -16.14 -1.76
C THR A 123 -13.12 -15.32 -0.96
N ASN A 124 -14.19 -14.83 -1.61
CA ASN A 124 -15.14 -13.90 -1.00
C ASN A 124 -14.44 -12.68 -0.38
N TYR A 125 -13.38 -12.17 -1.01
CA TYR A 125 -12.69 -10.95 -0.58
C TYR A 125 -13.58 -9.72 -0.78
N CYS A 126 -14.38 -9.71 -1.86
CA CYS A 126 -15.34 -8.68 -2.20
C CYS A 126 -16.47 -9.29 -3.04
N SER A 127 -17.71 -8.80 -2.91
CA SER A 127 -18.79 -9.20 -3.81
C SER A 127 -18.55 -8.73 -5.24
N SER A 128 -19.08 -9.46 -6.23
CA SER A 128 -18.93 -9.08 -7.65
C SER A 128 -19.42 -7.65 -7.92
N LYS A 129 -20.51 -7.25 -7.29
CA LYS A 129 -21.10 -5.93 -7.42
C LYS A 129 -20.18 -4.84 -6.87
N MET A 130 -19.65 -5.04 -5.66
CA MET A 130 -18.72 -4.08 -5.06
C MET A 130 -17.37 -4.06 -5.78
N LEU A 131 -16.90 -5.20 -6.28
CA LEU A 131 -15.68 -5.25 -7.09
C LEU A 131 -15.83 -4.44 -8.39
N ASN A 132 -16.96 -4.58 -9.10
CA ASN A 132 -17.28 -3.74 -10.26
C ASN A 132 -17.24 -2.26 -9.90
N PHE A 133 -17.84 -1.91 -8.75
CA PHE A 133 -17.85 -0.54 -8.27
C PHE A 133 -16.43 0.01 -8.08
N LEU A 134 -15.55 -0.74 -7.38
CA LEU A 134 -14.17 -0.33 -7.12
C LEU A 134 -13.35 -0.17 -8.41
N GLU A 135 -13.46 -1.12 -9.34
CA GLU A 135 -12.80 -1.03 -10.64
C GLU A 135 -13.29 0.18 -11.45
N ASN A 136 -14.59 0.44 -11.42
CA ASN A 136 -15.21 1.57 -12.10
C ASN A 136 -14.83 2.92 -11.45
N CYS A 137 -14.56 2.96 -10.14
CA CYS A 137 -14.03 4.15 -9.48
C CYS A 137 -12.68 4.56 -10.09
N VAL A 138 -11.77 3.60 -10.32
CA VAL A 138 -10.49 3.90 -10.98
C VAL A 138 -10.71 4.36 -12.42
N LYS A 139 -11.55 3.65 -13.20
CA LYS A 139 -11.90 4.03 -14.57
C LYS A 139 -12.56 5.41 -14.66
N ALA A 140 -13.26 5.84 -13.61
CA ALA A 140 -13.86 7.17 -13.49
C ALA A 140 -12.91 8.21 -12.88
N HIS A 141 -11.63 7.90 -12.70
CA HIS A 141 -10.60 8.80 -12.17
C HIS A 141 -10.94 9.33 -10.76
N MET A 142 -11.46 8.48 -9.90
CA MET A 142 -11.75 8.85 -8.52
C MET A 142 -10.50 8.74 -7.65
N ASN A 143 -10.43 9.60 -6.66
CA ASN A 143 -9.38 9.63 -5.65
C ASN A 143 -9.72 8.66 -4.53
N ILE A 144 -8.88 7.64 -4.35
CA ILE A 144 -9.17 6.48 -3.50
C ILE A 144 -8.21 6.43 -2.33
N VAL A 145 -8.74 6.23 -1.12
CA VAL A 145 -7.97 5.89 0.08
C VAL A 145 -8.39 4.50 0.58
N ILE A 146 -7.40 3.64 0.81
CA ILE A 146 -7.60 2.28 1.33
C ILE A 146 -7.18 2.28 2.79
N GLY A 147 -8.12 2.05 3.69
CA GLY A 147 -7.92 1.96 5.13
C GLY A 147 -7.79 0.52 5.61
N GLY A 148 -7.28 0.37 6.82
CA GLY A 148 -7.18 -0.90 7.53
C GLY A 148 -6.03 -0.91 8.52
N LEU A 149 -6.05 -1.84 9.45
CA LEU A 149 -4.96 -2.07 10.40
C LEU A 149 -3.69 -2.58 9.69
N PRO A 150 -2.54 -2.67 10.34
CA PRO A 150 -1.37 -3.33 9.78
C PRO A 150 -1.67 -4.75 9.28
N GLU A 151 -0.99 -5.20 8.23
CA GLU A 151 -1.02 -6.58 7.69
C GLU A 151 -2.36 -7.08 7.12
N VAL A 152 -3.39 -6.23 7.02
CA VAL A 152 -4.68 -6.63 6.43
C VAL A 152 -4.66 -6.73 4.91
N GLY A 153 -3.60 -6.24 4.23
CA GLY A 153 -3.46 -6.33 2.77
C GLY A 153 -3.91 -5.09 2.00
N LYS A 154 -3.85 -3.90 2.61
CA LYS A 154 -4.14 -2.61 1.92
C LYS A 154 -3.35 -2.44 0.62
N THR A 155 -2.04 -2.67 0.68
CA THR A 155 -1.14 -2.56 -0.47
C THR A 155 -1.50 -3.55 -1.58
N GLU A 156 -2.01 -4.74 -1.24
CA GLU A 156 -2.44 -5.72 -2.26
C GLU A 156 -3.69 -5.25 -3.01
N LEU A 157 -4.65 -4.65 -2.31
CA LEU A 157 -5.81 -4.03 -2.97
C LEU A 157 -5.39 -2.81 -3.81
N LEU A 158 -4.47 -1.99 -3.32
CA LEU A 158 -3.89 -0.88 -4.08
C LEU A 158 -3.26 -1.40 -5.38
N LYS A 159 -2.39 -2.41 -5.30
CA LYS A 159 -1.78 -3.06 -6.48
C LYS A 159 -2.84 -3.52 -7.48
N TYR A 160 -3.87 -4.22 -7.00
CA TYR A 160 -4.97 -4.70 -7.85
C TYR A 160 -5.66 -3.54 -8.58
N LEU A 161 -6.02 -2.48 -7.86
CA LEU A 161 -6.72 -1.33 -8.44
C LEU A 161 -5.87 -0.56 -9.46
N THR A 162 -4.55 -0.53 -9.31
CA THR A 162 -3.67 0.14 -10.29
C THR A 162 -3.74 -0.47 -11.69
N GLN A 163 -4.21 -1.71 -11.82
CA GLN A 163 -4.38 -2.35 -13.14
C GLN A 163 -5.43 -1.65 -14.00
N PHE A 164 -6.37 -0.93 -13.40
CA PHE A 164 -7.45 -0.22 -14.09
C PHE A 164 -7.11 1.22 -14.46
N ILE A 165 -5.93 1.73 -14.08
CA ILE A 165 -5.41 3.01 -14.55
C ILE A 165 -5.19 2.91 -16.07
N PRO A 166 -5.62 3.90 -16.89
CA PRO A 166 -5.39 3.88 -18.32
C PRO A 166 -3.91 3.77 -18.70
N ALA A 167 -3.58 2.98 -19.72
CA ALA A 167 -2.19 2.68 -20.07
C ALA A 167 -1.41 3.90 -20.59
N ASN A 168 -2.12 4.89 -21.13
CA ASN A 168 -1.57 6.14 -21.66
C ASN A 168 -1.46 7.24 -20.59
N GLU A 169 -1.76 6.93 -19.32
CA GLU A 169 -1.68 7.87 -18.21
C GLU A 169 -0.49 7.54 -17.31
N LYS A 170 0.30 8.55 -17.01
CA LYS A 170 1.51 8.39 -16.23
C LYS A 170 1.24 8.30 -14.73
N ALA A 171 1.71 7.22 -14.11
CA ALA A 171 1.70 7.05 -12.66
C ALA A 171 3.03 7.52 -12.02
N GLY A 172 2.94 8.35 -10.98
CA GLY A 172 4.03 8.59 -10.04
C GLY A 172 3.81 7.75 -8.79
N VAL A 173 4.71 6.82 -8.53
CA VAL A 173 4.67 5.93 -7.37
C VAL A 173 5.67 6.43 -6.34
N TYR A 174 5.20 6.70 -5.12
CA TYR A 174 5.99 7.31 -4.06
C TYR A 174 5.96 6.41 -2.83
N GLU A 175 7.12 5.90 -2.42
CA GLU A 175 7.25 4.90 -1.38
C GLU A 175 8.50 5.14 -0.52
N ASP A 176 8.43 4.81 0.78
CA ASP A 176 9.62 4.73 1.64
C ASP A 176 10.41 3.45 1.35
N ASN A 177 9.68 2.37 1.07
CA ASN A 177 10.26 1.08 0.70
C ASN A 177 9.51 0.55 -0.52
N PRO A 178 10.20 -0.02 -1.51
CA PRO A 178 9.56 -0.59 -2.68
C PRO A 178 8.65 -1.77 -2.32
N GLU A 179 7.33 -1.57 -2.41
CA GLU A 179 6.30 -2.58 -2.12
C GLU A 179 5.35 -2.78 -3.30
N ILE A 180 5.09 -1.69 -4.06
CA ILE A 180 4.06 -1.67 -5.10
C ILE A 180 4.56 -2.35 -6.37
N HIS A 181 5.82 -2.14 -6.74
CA HIS A 181 6.42 -2.69 -7.98
C HIS A 181 5.57 -2.40 -9.23
N TYR A 182 5.08 -1.18 -9.36
CA TYR A 182 4.09 -0.78 -10.37
C TYR A 182 4.49 -1.19 -11.79
N ARG A 183 5.74 -0.96 -12.17
CA ARG A 183 6.27 -1.28 -13.51
C ARG A 183 6.21 -2.77 -13.81
N VAL A 184 6.42 -3.60 -12.80
CA VAL A 184 6.42 -5.06 -12.96
C VAL A 184 5.00 -5.60 -13.07
N ILE A 185 4.09 -5.12 -12.20
CA ILE A 185 2.70 -5.60 -12.16
C ILE A 185 1.80 -4.97 -13.23
N ASN A 186 2.24 -3.87 -13.85
CA ASN A 186 1.53 -3.15 -14.91
C ASN A 186 2.42 -3.00 -16.17
N PRO A 187 2.83 -4.10 -16.83
CA PRO A 187 3.73 -4.03 -17.97
C PRO A 187 3.12 -3.19 -19.11
N GLY A 188 3.93 -2.30 -19.69
CA GLY A 188 3.51 -1.44 -20.79
C GLY A 188 2.85 -0.12 -20.37
N LYS A 189 2.59 0.12 -19.08
CA LYS A 189 2.10 1.41 -18.60
C LYS A 189 3.24 2.37 -18.26
N ASP A 190 3.01 3.68 -18.45
CA ASP A 190 4.00 4.72 -18.13
C ASP A 190 4.03 4.98 -16.62
N CYS A 191 5.22 4.96 -16.02
CA CYS A 191 5.37 5.26 -14.60
C CYS A 191 6.76 5.78 -14.23
N VAL A 192 6.80 6.52 -13.13
CA VAL A 192 8.02 6.87 -12.38
C VAL A 192 7.87 6.32 -10.98
N GLU A 193 8.77 5.42 -10.59
CA GLU A 193 8.81 4.85 -9.24
C GLU A 193 9.91 5.57 -8.45
N VAL A 194 9.54 6.13 -7.31
CA VAL A 194 10.42 6.91 -6.44
C VAL A 194 10.44 6.26 -5.06
N CYS A 195 11.62 5.81 -4.65
CA CYS A 195 11.89 5.43 -3.27
C CYS A 195 12.48 6.64 -2.55
N LEU A 196 11.83 7.07 -1.46
CA LEU A 196 12.28 8.20 -0.68
C LEU A 196 13.58 7.90 0.06
N ASN A 197 14.30 8.95 0.37
CA ASN A 197 15.56 8.88 1.11
C ASN A 197 15.70 10.13 1.99
N SER A 198 16.77 10.22 2.75
CA SER A 198 17.04 11.35 3.64
C SER A 198 17.23 12.71 2.94
N VAL A 199 17.29 12.73 1.61
CA VAL A 199 17.55 13.97 0.83
C VAL A 199 16.28 14.59 0.30
N VAL A 200 15.23 13.78 0.04
CA VAL A 200 13.98 14.22 -0.58
C VAL A 200 12.79 13.68 0.21
N ASP A 201 11.97 14.59 0.72
CA ASP A 201 10.72 14.31 1.41
C ASP A 201 9.53 14.17 0.46
N TYR A 202 8.39 13.72 1.02
CA TYR A 202 7.14 13.55 0.27
C TYR A 202 6.63 14.87 -0.32
N GLU A 203 6.69 15.97 0.43
CA GLU A 203 6.19 17.27 -0.03
C GLU A 203 6.90 17.68 -1.32
N ARG A 204 8.20 17.62 -1.34
CA ARG A 204 9.02 18.05 -2.48
C ARG A 204 8.81 17.16 -3.69
N ILE A 205 8.79 15.83 -3.51
CA ILE A 205 8.73 14.91 -4.66
C ILE A 205 7.33 14.81 -5.26
N ILE A 206 6.28 14.79 -4.43
CA ILE A 206 4.89 14.77 -4.91
C ILE A 206 4.60 16.08 -5.66
N SER A 207 5.03 17.23 -5.12
CA SER A 207 4.88 18.53 -5.80
C SER A 207 5.66 18.60 -7.12
N ALA A 208 6.82 17.95 -7.21
CA ALA A 208 7.59 17.86 -8.44
C ALA A 208 6.91 16.97 -9.49
N GLY A 209 6.13 15.98 -9.08
CA GLY A 209 5.40 15.04 -9.95
C GLY A 209 4.50 15.76 -10.96
N VAL A 210 3.86 16.87 -10.57
CA VAL A 210 3.04 17.70 -11.48
C VAL A 210 3.85 18.19 -12.68
N ARG A 211 5.12 18.57 -12.45
CA ARG A 211 6.02 19.02 -13.52
C ARG A 211 6.57 17.87 -14.37
N HIS A 212 6.45 16.64 -13.88
CA HIS A 212 6.78 15.40 -14.60
C HIS A 212 5.60 14.83 -15.38
N ASN A 213 4.50 15.58 -15.52
CA ASN A 213 3.26 15.16 -16.17
C ASN A 213 2.65 13.90 -15.55
N VAL A 214 2.81 13.73 -14.24
CA VAL A 214 2.15 12.66 -13.50
C VAL A 214 0.64 12.95 -13.45
N GLN A 215 -0.16 11.98 -13.86
CA GLN A 215 -1.63 12.05 -13.85
C GLN A 215 -2.22 11.27 -12.68
N TRP A 216 -1.49 10.27 -12.18
CA TRP A 216 -1.85 9.48 -11.00
C TRP A 216 -0.74 9.51 -9.96
N THR A 217 -1.05 9.95 -8.76
CA THR A 217 -0.20 9.82 -7.57
C THR A 217 -0.57 8.53 -6.85
N ILE A 218 0.35 7.57 -6.85
CA ILE A 218 0.23 6.35 -6.07
C ILE A 218 1.14 6.53 -4.85
N LEU A 219 0.54 6.79 -3.71
CA LEU A 219 1.26 6.97 -2.45
C LEU A 219 1.09 5.72 -1.60
N SER A 220 2.17 5.04 -1.25
CA SER A 220 2.11 3.77 -0.53
C SER A 220 1.36 3.92 0.80
N GLU A 221 1.62 5.00 1.54
CA GLU A 221 0.90 5.29 2.78
C GLU A 221 0.84 6.80 3.08
N ALA A 222 -0.36 7.30 3.38
CA ALA A 222 -0.59 8.64 3.91
C ALA A 222 -0.51 8.60 5.45
N ARG A 223 0.69 8.81 6.02
CA ARG A 223 0.94 8.73 7.47
C ARG A 223 1.52 10.02 8.07
N GLU A 224 2.04 10.90 7.25
CA GLU A 224 2.66 12.17 7.68
C GLU A 224 1.88 13.37 7.14
N GLY A 225 1.74 14.40 7.98
CA GLY A 225 0.96 15.59 7.61
C GLY A 225 1.48 16.30 6.35
N THR A 226 2.79 16.33 6.15
CA THR A 226 3.42 16.91 4.96
C THR A 226 3.08 16.15 3.69
N ALA A 227 3.03 14.81 3.76
CA ALA A 227 2.61 13.96 2.64
C ALA A 227 1.13 14.16 2.31
N VAL A 228 0.26 14.26 3.34
CA VAL A 228 -1.18 14.50 3.17
C VAL A 228 -1.42 15.88 2.56
N GLU A 229 -0.74 16.93 3.04
CA GLU A 229 -0.85 18.29 2.49
C GLU A 229 -0.42 18.33 1.01
N ALA A 230 0.71 17.72 0.68
CA ALA A 230 1.20 17.62 -0.70
C ALA A 230 0.23 16.86 -1.60
N LEU A 231 -0.34 15.75 -1.08
CA LEU A 231 -1.35 14.97 -1.79
C LEU A 231 -2.58 15.83 -2.11
N LEU A 232 -3.18 16.50 -1.12
CA LEU A 232 -4.36 17.37 -1.32
C LEU A 232 -4.06 18.50 -2.31
N ASN A 233 -2.85 19.07 -2.29
CA ASN A 233 -2.43 20.07 -3.26
C ASN A 233 -2.38 19.50 -4.68
N ASN A 234 -1.87 18.28 -4.86
CA ASN A 234 -1.88 17.59 -6.16
C ASN A 234 -3.29 17.33 -6.66
N LEU A 235 -4.18 16.81 -5.79
CA LEU A 235 -5.58 16.57 -6.14
C LEU A 235 -6.28 17.85 -6.59
N SER A 236 -5.99 18.98 -5.92
CA SER A 236 -6.53 20.30 -6.32
C SER A 236 -6.05 20.77 -7.69
N SER A 237 -4.95 20.22 -8.18
CA SER A 237 -4.37 20.50 -9.50
C SER A 237 -4.88 19.55 -10.60
N GLY A 238 -5.78 18.63 -10.26
CA GLY A 238 -6.38 17.67 -11.20
C GLY A 238 -5.60 16.37 -11.38
N VAL A 239 -4.61 16.09 -10.54
CA VAL A 239 -3.95 14.78 -10.45
C VAL A 239 -4.83 13.84 -9.65
N HIS A 240 -4.94 12.59 -10.05
CA HIS A 240 -5.70 11.55 -9.34
C HIS A 240 -4.83 10.80 -8.35
N CYS A 241 -5.45 10.10 -7.38
CA CYS A 241 -4.65 9.33 -6.44
C CYS A 241 -5.27 7.98 -6.05
N ILE A 242 -4.38 7.04 -5.71
CA ILE A 242 -4.69 5.89 -4.88
C ILE A 242 -3.65 5.86 -3.76
N THR A 243 -4.12 5.80 -2.50
CA THR A 243 -3.24 5.78 -1.33
C THR A 243 -3.76 4.84 -0.26
N THR A 244 -2.93 4.52 0.73
CA THR A 244 -3.36 3.78 1.93
C THR A 244 -3.22 4.62 3.19
N THR A 245 -3.95 4.25 4.23
CA THR A 245 -3.81 4.82 5.57
C THR A 245 -4.18 3.79 6.64
N HIS A 246 -3.72 3.97 7.86
CA HIS A 246 -4.17 3.15 8.98
C HIS A 246 -5.47 3.73 9.55
N THR A 247 -6.51 2.93 9.58
CA THR A 247 -7.80 3.23 10.25
C THR A 247 -8.58 1.94 10.44
N ASP A 248 -9.52 1.95 11.33
CA ASP A 248 -10.50 0.89 11.58
C ASP A 248 -11.92 1.28 11.13
N ASP A 249 -12.11 2.53 10.67
CA ASP A 249 -13.39 3.04 10.18
C ASP A 249 -13.19 4.13 9.12
N MET A 250 -13.80 3.94 7.95
CA MET A 250 -13.68 4.90 6.84
C MET A 250 -14.42 6.20 7.08
N LEU A 251 -15.42 6.23 7.97
CA LEU A 251 -16.11 7.46 8.35
C LEU A 251 -15.18 8.47 9.04
N THR A 252 -14.13 7.99 9.68
CA THR A 252 -13.16 8.82 10.43
C THR A 252 -11.99 9.34 9.59
N VAL A 253 -11.81 8.85 8.39
CA VAL A 253 -10.65 9.17 7.53
C VAL A 253 -10.51 10.67 7.25
N PRO A 254 -11.57 11.44 6.93
CA PRO A 254 -11.42 12.87 6.70
C PRO A 254 -10.86 13.61 7.92
N ASP A 255 -11.35 13.32 9.11
CA ASP A 255 -10.85 13.92 10.36
C ASP A 255 -9.44 13.47 10.68
N ARG A 256 -9.11 12.20 10.40
CA ARG A 256 -7.75 11.66 10.58
C ARG A 256 -6.74 12.37 9.69
N LEU A 257 -7.02 12.51 8.40
CA LEU A 257 -6.15 13.22 7.46
C LEU A 257 -6.00 14.69 7.84
N PHE A 258 -7.08 15.32 8.28
CA PHE A 258 -7.06 16.67 8.80
C PHE A 258 -6.14 16.82 10.02
N ASN A 259 -6.27 15.91 11.01
CA ASN A 259 -5.48 15.93 12.23
C ASN A 259 -3.97 15.69 11.99
N MET A 260 -3.61 14.91 10.96
CA MET A 260 -2.21 14.69 10.57
C MET A 260 -1.51 15.98 10.13
N ILE A 261 -2.22 16.91 9.50
CA ILE A 261 -1.63 18.18 9.01
C ILE A 261 -1.33 19.15 10.16
N GLY A 262 -1.98 18.99 11.33
CA GLY A 262 -1.70 19.72 12.56
C GLY A 262 -2.38 21.10 12.67
N ASP A 263 -2.47 21.59 13.90
CA ASP A 263 -3.31 22.74 14.32
C ASP A 263 -2.92 24.11 13.75
N THR A 264 -1.69 24.32 13.33
CA THR A 264 -1.21 25.66 12.97
C THR A 264 -1.79 26.21 11.67
N LYS A 265 -2.33 25.31 10.83
CA LYS A 265 -2.99 25.65 9.56
C LYS A 265 -4.42 25.14 9.48
N ALA A 266 -4.90 24.50 10.54
CA ALA A 266 -6.20 23.85 10.59
C ALA A 266 -7.32 24.87 10.50
N SER A 267 -7.86 25.06 9.32
CA SER A 267 -9.07 25.81 9.08
C SER A 267 -10.19 24.88 8.65
N SER A 268 -11.43 25.26 8.89
CA SER A 268 -12.61 24.61 8.30
C SER A 268 -12.50 24.45 6.78
N ARG A 269 -11.62 25.19 6.13
CA ARG A 269 -11.31 25.10 4.70
C ARG A 269 -10.55 23.82 4.37
N LEU A 270 -9.66 23.36 5.24
CA LEU A 270 -8.84 22.17 4.99
C LEU A 270 -9.66 20.88 5.05
N ILE A 271 -10.50 20.73 6.08
CA ILE A 271 -11.41 19.57 6.15
C ILE A 271 -12.37 19.54 4.96
N ASN A 272 -12.86 20.70 4.53
CA ASN A 272 -13.70 20.80 3.35
C ASN A 272 -12.97 20.40 2.06
N ASN A 273 -11.65 20.63 1.97
CA ASN A 273 -10.84 20.17 0.84
C ASN A 273 -10.71 18.66 0.82
N VAL A 274 -10.60 17.99 1.96
CA VAL A 274 -10.61 16.53 2.02
C VAL A 274 -11.90 15.99 1.39
N TYR A 275 -13.06 16.48 1.82
CA TYR A 275 -14.37 16.07 1.25
C TYR A 275 -14.60 16.52 -0.20
N ARG A 276 -13.83 17.49 -0.69
CA ARG A 276 -13.95 17.97 -2.07
C ARG A 276 -13.10 17.16 -3.05
N TYR A 277 -11.98 16.65 -2.59
CA TYR A 277 -10.98 16.03 -3.46
C TYR A 277 -10.80 14.55 -3.23
N LEU A 278 -11.18 14.02 -2.08
CA LEU A 278 -11.23 12.58 -1.85
C LEU A 278 -12.62 12.07 -2.22
N ASP A 279 -12.69 10.96 -2.96
CA ASP A 279 -13.96 10.46 -3.48
C ASP A 279 -14.38 9.15 -2.80
N VAL A 280 -13.44 8.21 -2.58
CA VAL A 280 -13.76 6.85 -2.13
C VAL A 280 -12.82 6.41 -1.03
N GLY A 281 -13.41 5.88 0.04
CA GLY A 281 -12.72 5.19 1.12
C GLY A 281 -13.09 3.71 1.13
N ILE A 282 -12.09 2.83 1.27
CA ILE A 282 -12.26 1.39 1.26
C ILE A 282 -11.59 0.81 2.49
N LEU A 283 -12.34 0.15 3.37
CA LEU A 283 -11.79 -0.56 4.52
C LEU A 283 -11.50 -2.01 4.17
N VAL A 284 -10.28 -2.43 4.43
CA VAL A 284 -9.87 -3.83 4.37
C VAL A 284 -9.67 -4.34 5.80
N THR A 285 -10.29 -5.47 6.12
CA THR A 285 -10.13 -6.14 7.41
C THR A 285 -9.59 -7.55 7.26
N LYS A 286 -9.08 -8.09 8.35
CA LYS A 286 -8.63 -9.47 8.47
C LYS A 286 -9.26 -10.10 9.70
N ASP A 287 -9.88 -11.24 9.54
CA ASP A 287 -10.32 -12.08 10.64
C ASP A 287 -9.10 -12.82 11.23
N GLU A 288 -8.79 -12.58 12.49
CA GLU A 288 -7.61 -13.13 13.14
C GLU A 288 -7.67 -14.65 13.34
N THR A 289 -8.87 -15.23 13.35
CA THR A 289 -9.07 -16.66 13.56
C THR A 289 -8.91 -17.43 12.25
N THR A 290 -9.56 -16.94 11.20
CA THR A 290 -9.59 -17.61 9.89
C THR A 290 -8.52 -17.10 8.94
N GLN A 291 -7.84 -16.02 9.28
CA GLN A 291 -6.90 -15.26 8.44
C GLN A 291 -7.52 -14.74 7.14
N LYS A 292 -8.86 -14.82 7.02
CA LYS A 292 -9.60 -14.30 5.86
C LYS A 292 -9.49 -12.78 5.83
N ARG A 293 -9.21 -12.25 4.66
CA ARG A 293 -9.22 -10.81 4.38
C ARG A 293 -10.40 -10.48 3.50
N GLU A 294 -10.99 -9.30 3.74
CA GLU A 294 -12.15 -8.86 2.94
C GLU A 294 -12.27 -7.33 2.94
N VAL A 295 -12.96 -6.81 1.93
CA VAL A 295 -13.46 -5.44 1.94
C VAL A 295 -14.66 -5.38 2.89
N SER A 296 -14.56 -4.57 3.93
CA SER A 296 -15.58 -4.47 4.99
C SER A 296 -16.43 -3.23 4.89
N GLN A 297 -15.85 -2.10 4.43
CA GLN A 297 -16.61 -0.87 4.21
C GLN A 297 -16.21 -0.22 2.88
N ILE A 298 -17.16 0.43 2.24
CA ILE A 298 -16.93 1.38 1.15
C ILE A 298 -17.72 2.66 1.47
N CYS A 299 -16.99 3.74 1.69
CA CYS A 299 -17.50 5.05 2.02
C CYS A 299 -17.26 6.02 0.85
N LEU A 300 -18.20 6.87 0.54
CA LEU A 300 -18.04 7.94 -0.44
C LEU A 300 -17.87 9.27 0.29
N TYR A 301 -16.94 10.10 -0.19
CA TYR A 301 -16.76 11.43 0.33
C TYR A 301 -17.21 12.44 -0.73
N ALA A 302 -18.00 13.40 -0.33
CA ALA A 302 -18.47 14.45 -1.22
C ALA A 302 -18.70 15.75 -0.46
N ARG A 303 -18.61 16.87 -1.18
CA ARG A 303 -19.02 18.16 -0.67
C ARG A 303 -20.09 18.74 -1.57
N GLU A 304 -21.32 18.80 -1.08
CA GLU A 304 -22.47 19.27 -1.84
C GLU A 304 -23.23 20.34 -1.06
N GLU A 305 -23.62 21.41 -1.73
CA GLU A 305 -24.40 22.52 -1.14
C GLU A 305 -23.78 23.06 0.17
N GLY A 306 -22.46 23.04 0.26
CA GLY A 306 -21.74 23.49 1.46
C GLY A 306 -21.64 22.45 2.59
N LYS A 307 -22.24 21.27 2.45
CA LYS A 307 -22.21 20.18 3.44
C LYS A 307 -21.19 19.11 3.05
N ASN A 308 -20.53 18.54 4.05
CA ASN A 308 -19.67 17.39 3.90
C ASN A 308 -20.49 16.12 4.06
N LEU A 309 -20.41 15.22 3.09
CA LEU A 309 -21.13 13.95 3.03
C LEU A 309 -20.15 12.80 3.05
N HIS A 310 -20.48 11.74 3.80
CA HIS A 310 -19.68 10.49 3.86
C HIS A 310 -20.60 9.25 3.96
N PRO A 311 -21.53 9.05 2.99
CA PRO A 311 -22.39 7.87 3.02
C PRO A 311 -21.59 6.59 2.81
N LEU A 312 -21.94 5.56 3.57
CA LEU A 312 -21.54 4.19 3.29
C LEU A 312 -22.39 3.63 2.14
N ILE A 313 -21.76 2.99 1.17
CA ILE A 313 -22.44 2.20 0.15
C ILE A 313 -22.30 0.69 0.39
N TYR A 314 -21.36 0.32 1.25
CA TYR A 314 -21.15 -1.04 1.73
C TYR A 314 -20.65 -1.01 3.17
N ASP A 315 -21.25 -1.83 4.03
CA ASP A 315 -20.87 -1.94 5.42
C ASP A 315 -21.11 -3.37 5.93
N TYR A 316 -20.02 -4.11 6.15
CA TYR A 316 -20.00 -5.49 6.67
C TYR A 316 -21.10 -6.41 6.07
N GLY A 317 -21.16 -6.46 4.73
CA GLY A 317 -22.11 -7.31 4.01
C GLY A 317 -23.43 -6.62 3.63
N THR A 318 -23.70 -5.43 4.16
CA THR A 318 -24.88 -4.64 3.81
C THR A 318 -24.57 -3.66 2.68
N GLU A 319 -25.38 -3.63 1.64
CA GLU A 319 -25.25 -2.76 0.48
C GLU A 319 -26.29 -1.63 0.50
N TYR A 320 -25.86 -0.41 0.16
CA TYR A 320 -26.67 0.82 0.16
C TYR A 320 -26.56 1.54 -1.18
N ASP A 321 -27.08 0.96 -2.25
CA ASP A 321 -26.92 1.44 -3.63
C ASP A 321 -27.46 2.85 -3.89
N GLU A 322 -28.43 3.31 -3.11
CA GLU A 322 -29.06 4.62 -3.26
C GLU A 322 -28.23 5.76 -2.65
N ALA A 323 -27.19 5.41 -1.88
CA ALA A 323 -26.38 6.38 -1.14
C ALA A 323 -25.35 7.13 -1.96
N ILE A 324 -25.27 6.93 -3.29
CA ILE A 324 -24.27 7.60 -4.14
C ILE A 324 -24.62 9.09 -4.30
N PRO A 325 -23.74 10.01 -3.80
CA PRO A 325 -23.92 11.45 -3.96
C PRO A 325 -24.02 11.86 -5.45
N PRO A 326 -24.81 12.91 -5.78
CA PRO A 326 -24.94 13.42 -7.14
C PRO A 326 -23.61 13.79 -7.82
N SER A 327 -22.65 14.36 -7.09
CA SER A 327 -21.32 14.69 -7.62
C SER A 327 -20.55 13.45 -8.06
N ILE A 328 -20.56 12.38 -7.26
CA ILE A 328 -19.94 11.10 -7.55
C ILE A 328 -20.63 10.43 -8.74
N ARG A 329 -21.96 10.42 -8.77
CA ARG A 329 -22.72 9.91 -9.92
C ARG A 329 -22.41 10.67 -11.21
N LYS A 330 -22.26 12.00 -11.12
CA LYS A 330 -21.84 12.84 -12.25
C LYS A 330 -20.45 12.49 -12.75
N GLN A 331 -19.54 12.13 -11.83
CA GLN A 331 -18.19 11.69 -12.18
C GLN A 331 -18.24 10.39 -13.00
N PHE A 332 -18.98 9.37 -12.57
CA PHE A 332 -19.16 8.14 -13.33
C PHE A 332 -19.73 8.43 -14.75
N ASN A 333 -20.79 9.24 -14.82
CA ASN A 333 -21.44 9.60 -16.09
C ASN A 333 -20.46 10.30 -17.06
N ARG A 334 -19.54 11.13 -16.56
CA ARG A 334 -18.51 11.80 -17.37
C ARG A 334 -17.62 10.79 -18.11
N TYR A 335 -17.37 9.64 -17.52
CA TYR A 335 -16.59 8.55 -18.12
C TYR A 335 -17.45 7.48 -18.79
N GLY A 336 -18.76 7.77 -18.99
CA GLY A 336 -19.68 6.86 -19.68
C GLY A 336 -20.13 5.66 -18.86
N ILE A 337 -19.91 5.69 -17.54
CA ILE A 337 -20.30 4.63 -16.61
C ILE A 337 -21.68 4.99 -16.04
N MET A 338 -22.73 4.41 -16.64
CA MET A 338 -24.13 4.69 -16.27
C MET A 338 -24.54 3.93 -15.01
N ASN A 339 -24.09 2.67 -14.88
CA ASN A 339 -24.26 1.86 -13.68
C ASN A 339 -22.89 1.45 -13.14
N PRO A 340 -22.42 2.05 -12.04
CA PRO A 340 -21.11 1.74 -11.49
C PRO A 340 -20.99 0.34 -10.89
N PHE A 341 -22.10 -0.35 -10.64
CA PHE A 341 -22.14 -1.70 -10.07
C PHE A 341 -22.09 -2.81 -11.12
N GLU A 342 -22.12 -2.47 -12.42
CA GLU A 342 -21.97 -3.40 -13.51
C GLU A 342 -20.56 -3.38 -14.08
N GLU A 343 -20.15 -4.49 -14.68
CA GLU A 343 -18.87 -4.58 -15.36
C GLU A 343 -18.88 -3.68 -16.60
N VAL A 344 -17.97 -2.73 -16.65
CA VAL A 344 -17.78 -1.87 -17.81
C VAL A 344 -16.50 -2.31 -18.54
N GLN A 345 -16.65 -2.82 -19.75
CA GLN A 345 -15.50 -3.10 -20.60
C GLN A 345 -14.77 -1.79 -20.91
N GLN A 346 -13.45 -1.77 -20.67
CA GLN A 346 -12.63 -0.65 -21.13
C GLN A 346 -12.77 -0.55 -22.65
N ARG A 347 -13.34 0.54 -23.15
CA ARG A 347 -13.22 0.85 -24.56
C ARG A 347 -11.75 1.15 -24.80
N CYS A 348 -11.08 0.28 -25.56
CA CYS A 348 -9.78 0.62 -26.13
C CYS A 348 -9.96 1.91 -26.95
N ILE A 349 -9.45 3.04 -26.44
CA ILE A 349 -9.37 4.31 -27.18
C ILE A 349 -8.00 4.35 -27.85
#